data_d4ba6d287fba05a0adf861cb6ddc5fbd
#
_entry.id   d4ba6d287fba05a0adf861cb6ddc5fbd
#
_cell.length_a   1.000
_cell.length_b   1.000
_cell.length_c   1.000
_cell.angle_alpha   90.00
_cell.angle_beta   90.00
_cell.angle_gamma   90.00
#
_symmetry.space_group_name_H-M   'P 1'
#
loop_
_entity.id
_entity.type
_entity.pdbx_description
1 polymer ?
#
loop_
_entity_poly.entity_id
_entity_poly.type
_entity_poly.pdbx_seq_one_letter_code
_entity_poly.pdbx_strand_id
1 'polypeptide(L)'
;MGFLKKFFRNVFRDGAAPTGAASSFERLSEDELEAHLGVVRYGNFTLTDAIRPSYDLQVVPCQGYRHDVYHDEQARTSVPVLMGAASNQHLIEVFMDLLDPLGFEVDVVLETSHNRENRGHVDLYREHIDMPVLKSILYEYEDLLLNDGCTGIAVLNPSIPQEVQFDEHKLLIVYGENLGSFEEIFSQR
;
A
#
# COMPACT_ATOMS: atom_id res chain seq x y z
N MET A 1 7.42 11.95 20.07
CA MET A 1 7.29 11.09 18.88
C MET A 1 5.96 10.38 19.01
N GLY A 2 5.00 10.62 18.11
CA GLY A 2 3.66 10.05 18.20
C GLY A 2 3.67 8.52 18.04
N PHE A 3 2.64 7.86 18.57
CA PHE A 3 2.44 6.41 18.52
C PHE A 3 2.51 5.88 17.07
N LEU A 4 1.84 6.54 16.14
CA LEU A 4 1.82 6.18 14.72
C LEU A 4 3.23 6.26 14.09
N LYS A 5 4.04 7.28 14.38
CA LYS A 5 5.44 7.35 13.91
C LYS A 5 6.31 6.19 14.41
N LYS A 6 6.01 5.66 15.59
CA LYS A 6 6.69 4.50 16.17
C LYS A 6 6.18 3.19 15.56
N PHE A 7 4.89 3.18 15.24
CA PHE A 7 4.18 2.10 14.58
C PHE A 7 4.73 1.87 13.16
N PHE A 8 4.84 2.93 12.33
CA PHE A 8 5.46 2.86 11.00
C PHE A 8 6.86 2.28 11.00
N ARG A 9 7.68 2.69 11.94
CA ARG A 9 9.05 2.18 12.05
C ARG A 9 9.14 0.67 12.26
N ASN A 10 8.08 0.06 12.79
CA ASN A 10 8.08 -1.36 13.13
C ASN A 10 7.39 -2.22 12.06
N VAL A 11 6.31 -1.73 11.44
CA VAL A 11 5.55 -2.49 10.41
C VAL A 11 6.42 -2.79 9.19
N PHE A 12 7.25 -1.84 8.77
CA PHE A 12 8.10 -2.00 7.58
C PHE A 12 9.47 -2.61 7.88
N ARG A 13 9.86 -2.76 9.13
CA ARG A 13 11.11 -3.47 9.49
C ARG A 13 11.00 -4.99 9.45
N ASP A 14 9.80 -5.53 9.65
CA ASP A 14 9.58 -6.98 9.65
C ASP A 14 9.38 -7.57 8.24
N GLY A 15 9.23 -6.72 7.22
CA GLY A 15 9.16 -7.10 5.80
C GLY A 15 10.50 -7.40 5.13
N ALA A 16 11.57 -7.57 5.88
CA ALA A 16 12.80 -8.13 5.33
C ALA A 16 12.49 -9.55 4.84
N ALA A 17 12.35 -9.71 3.53
CA ALA A 17 12.27 -11.02 2.91
C ALA A 17 13.36 -11.90 3.51
N PRO A 18 13.06 -13.14 3.93
CA PRO A 18 14.05 -14.03 4.49
C PRO A 18 15.20 -14.12 3.50
N THR A 19 16.36 -13.63 3.90
CA THR A 19 17.59 -13.72 3.13
C THR A 19 17.86 -15.19 2.86
N GLY A 20 17.55 -15.66 1.63
CA GLY A 20 17.73 -17.04 1.24
C GLY A 20 16.48 -17.78 0.77
N ALA A 21 15.29 -17.17 0.75
CA ALA A 21 14.15 -17.76 0.06
C ALA A 21 14.40 -17.70 -1.45
N ALA A 22 14.46 -18.88 -2.09
CA ALA A 22 14.51 -18.98 -3.55
C ALA A 22 13.28 -18.26 -4.15
N SER A 23 13.49 -17.45 -5.18
CA SER A 23 12.39 -16.81 -5.89
C SER A 23 11.42 -17.87 -6.41
N SER A 24 10.10 -17.64 -6.30
CA SER A 24 9.10 -18.52 -6.90
C SER A 24 9.27 -18.67 -8.42
N PHE A 25 10.01 -17.77 -9.04
CA PHE A 25 10.32 -17.77 -10.48
C PHE A 25 11.57 -18.56 -10.87
N GLU A 26 12.43 -18.97 -9.94
CA GLU A 26 13.69 -19.67 -10.25
C GLU A 26 13.51 -21.02 -10.96
N ARG A 27 12.33 -21.59 -10.90
CA ARG A 27 12.01 -22.90 -11.51
C ARG A 27 11.36 -22.80 -12.88
N LEU A 28 11.10 -21.58 -13.36
CA LEU A 28 10.47 -21.34 -14.63
C LEU A 28 11.51 -21.38 -15.76
N SER A 29 11.15 -21.95 -16.90
CA SER A 29 11.83 -21.70 -18.15
C SER A 29 11.66 -20.24 -18.57
N GLU A 30 12.50 -19.77 -19.48
CA GLU A 30 12.44 -18.41 -20.00
C GLU A 30 11.07 -18.12 -20.66
N ASP A 31 10.53 -19.06 -21.45
CA ASP A 31 9.21 -18.94 -22.11
C ASP A 31 8.07 -18.87 -21.07
N GLU A 32 8.12 -19.69 -20.02
CA GLU A 32 7.12 -19.68 -18.94
C GLU A 32 7.18 -18.37 -18.13
N LEU A 33 8.38 -17.86 -17.87
CA LEU A 33 8.56 -16.59 -17.18
C LEU A 33 8.02 -15.44 -18.04
N GLU A 34 8.34 -15.39 -19.34
CA GLU A 34 7.83 -14.37 -20.25
C GLU A 34 6.29 -14.40 -20.33
N ALA A 35 5.70 -15.60 -20.48
CA ALA A 35 4.26 -15.77 -20.50
C ALA A 35 3.61 -15.28 -19.19
N HIS A 36 4.23 -15.60 -18.03
CA HIS A 36 3.73 -15.16 -16.73
C HIS A 36 3.83 -13.65 -16.56
N LEU A 37 4.96 -13.04 -16.91
CA LEU A 37 5.15 -11.58 -16.84
C LEU A 37 4.21 -10.82 -17.79
N GLY A 38 3.74 -11.46 -18.87
CA GLY A 38 2.74 -10.92 -19.78
C GLY A 38 1.32 -10.91 -19.24
N VAL A 39 1.04 -11.57 -18.11
CA VAL A 39 -0.31 -11.55 -17.51
C VAL A 39 -0.54 -10.21 -16.82
N VAL A 40 -1.43 -9.40 -17.38
CA VAL A 40 -1.78 -8.08 -16.87
C VAL A 40 -3.23 -8.01 -16.37
N ARG A 41 -4.03 -9.07 -16.56
CA ARG A 41 -5.46 -9.03 -16.26
C ARG A 41 -6.01 -10.39 -15.81
N TYR A 42 -6.89 -10.34 -14.81
CA TYR A 42 -7.68 -11.45 -14.29
C TYR A 42 -9.17 -11.09 -14.35
N GLY A 43 -9.90 -11.59 -15.35
CA GLY A 43 -11.29 -11.21 -15.55
C GLY A 43 -11.46 -9.71 -15.78
N ASN A 44 -12.11 -9.02 -14.85
CA ASN A 44 -12.28 -7.55 -14.84
C ASN A 44 -11.25 -6.81 -13.98
N PHE A 45 -10.32 -7.54 -13.34
CA PHE A 45 -9.25 -6.94 -12.53
C PHE A 45 -7.97 -6.79 -13.34
N THR A 46 -7.52 -5.56 -13.56
CA THR A 46 -6.28 -5.24 -14.27
C THR A 46 -5.21 -4.88 -13.26
N LEU A 47 -4.03 -5.50 -13.40
CA LEU A 47 -2.86 -5.19 -12.58
C LEU A 47 -2.22 -3.87 -13.04
N THR A 48 -1.48 -3.22 -12.14
CA THR A 48 -0.53 -2.16 -12.50
C THR A 48 0.73 -2.77 -13.09
N ASP A 49 1.59 -1.97 -13.72
CA ASP A 49 2.87 -2.47 -14.25
C ASP A 49 3.86 -2.86 -13.14
N ALA A 50 3.66 -2.34 -11.93
CA ALA A 50 4.47 -2.64 -10.76
C ALA A 50 4.30 -4.08 -10.24
N ILE A 51 3.15 -4.73 -10.50
CA ILE A 51 2.75 -5.94 -9.82
C ILE A 51 2.61 -7.11 -10.80
N ARG A 52 3.19 -8.23 -10.40
CA ARG A 52 2.94 -9.53 -11.01
C ARG A 52 2.67 -10.55 -9.90
N PRO A 53 1.66 -11.41 -10.04
CA PRO A 53 1.40 -12.47 -9.08
C PRO A 53 2.58 -13.44 -9.00
N SER A 54 2.74 -14.06 -7.84
CA SER A 54 3.64 -15.20 -7.71
C SER A 54 3.24 -16.33 -8.64
N TYR A 55 4.19 -17.08 -9.18
CA TYR A 55 3.93 -18.21 -10.08
C TYR A 55 3.03 -19.27 -9.45
N ASP A 56 3.17 -19.49 -8.16
CA ASP A 56 2.39 -20.46 -7.39
C ASP A 56 1.11 -19.85 -6.77
N LEU A 57 0.63 -18.73 -7.33
CA LEU A 57 -0.59 -18.05 -6.87
C LEU A 57 -1.80 -19.01 -6.91
N GLN A 58 -2.38 -19.21 -5.73
CA GLN A 58 -3.57 -20.08 -5.57
C GLN A 58 -4.88 -19.30 -5.59
N VAL A 59 -4.83 -17.97 -5.55
CA VAL A 59 -5.99 -17.08 -5.49
C VAL A 59 -5.95 -16.12 -6.66
N VAL A 60 -7.03 -16.09 -7.42
CA VAL A 60 -7.16 -15.12 -8.54
C VAL A 60 -7.34 -13.72 -7.98
N PRO A 61 -6.52 -12.73 -8.38
CA PRO A 61 -6.69 -11.35 -7.97
C PRO A 61 -8.07 -10.81 -8.37
N CYS A 62 -8.73 -10.13 -7.43
CA CYS A 62 -10.02 -9.51 -7.66
C CYS A 62 -10.14 -8.23 -6.83
N GLN A 63 -11.06 -7.36 -7.24
CA GLN A 63 -11.42 -6.17 -6.47
C GLN A 63 -12.22 -6.55 -5.23
N GLY A 64 -11.96 -5.82 -4.14
CA GLY A 64 -12.66 -6.01 -2.88
C GLY A 64 -11.83 -5.58 -1.69
N TYR A 65 -12.38 -5.77 -0.51
CA TYR A 65 -11.68 -5.50 0.75
C TYR A 65 -11.98 -6.57 1.80
N ARG A 66 -11.16 -6.59 2.83
CA ARG A 66 -11.34 -7.45 4.00
C ARG A 66 -11.00 -6.70 5.28
N HIS A 67 -11.61 -7.14 6.38
CA HIS A 67 -11.20 -6.75 7.72
C HIS A 67 -10.03 -7.61 8.18
N ASP A 68 -9.12 -6.95 8.91
CA ASP A 68 -7.99 -7.58 9.56
C ASP A 68 -7.71 -6.88 10.89
N VAL A 69 -6.76 -7.37 11.66
CA VAL A 69 -6.31 -6.75 12.90
C VAL A 69 -4.79 -6.80 12.93
N TYR A 70 -4.18 -5.64 13.01
CA TYR A 70 -2.74 -5.56 13.26
C TYR A 70 -2.44 -5.70 14.76
N HIS A 71 -1.51 -6.58 15.09
CA HIS A 71 -1.06 -6.81 16.47
C HIS A 71 0.37 -6.27 16.63
N ASP A 72 0.55 -5.23 17.45
CA ASP A 72 1.87 -4.79 17.89
C ASP A 72 2.25 -5.54 19.17
N GLU A 73 3.13 -6.52 19.04
CA GLU A 73 3.61 -7.30 20.18
C GLU A 73 4.40 -6.47 21.19
N GLN A 74 5.11 -5.43 20.75
CA GLN A 74 5.93 -4.58 21.60
C GLN A 74 5.07 -3.58 22.39
N ALA A 75 4.10 -2.96 21.73
CA ALA A 75 3.16 -2.03 22.35
C ALA A 75 2.00 -2.75 23.05
N ARG A 76 1.81 -4.06 22.81
CA ARG A 76 0.67 -4.87 23.27
C ARG A 76 -0.68 -4.24 22.89
N THR A 77 -0.75 -3.68 21.70
CA THR A 77 -1.95 -3.05 21.15
C THR A 77 -2.40 -3.79 19.90
N SER A 78 -3.68 -3.71 19.64
CA SER A 78 -4.29 -4.25 18.42
C SER A 78 -5.03 -3.12 17.73
N VAL A 79 -4.80 -2.94 16.44
CA VAL A 79 -5.43 -1.90 15.64
C VAL A 79 -6.27 -2.56 14.55
N PRO A 80 -7.56 -2.23 14.44
CA PRO A 80 -8.39 -2.66 13.31
C PRO A 80 -7.81 -2.18 11.97
N VAL A 81 -7.90 -3.03 10.96
CA VAL A 81 -7.37 -2.77 9.63
C VAL A 81 -8.40 -3.12 8.56
N LEU A 82 -8.53 -2.28 7.53
CA LEU A 82 -9.14 -2.65 6.26
C LEU A 82 -8.03 -2.80 5.22
N MET A 83 -8.03 -3.91 4.51
CA MET A 83 -7.13 -4.15 3.38
C MET A 83 -7.96 -4.29 2.11
N GLY A 84 -7.72 -3.41 1.15
CA GLY A 84 -8.43 -3.36 -0.11
C GLY A 84 -7.53 -3.50 -1.31
N ALA A 85 -8.11 -4.03 -2.39
CA ALA A 85 -7.51 -4.06 -3.72
C ALA A 85 -8.51 -3.54 -4.74
N ALA A 86 -8.05 -2.69 -5.64
CA ALA A 86 -8.83 -2.16 -6.74
C ALA A 86 -8.11 -2.39 -8.07
N SER A 87 -8.89 -2.55 -9.14
CA SER A 87 -8.34 -2.63 -10.50
C SER A 87 -7.58 -1.35 -10.84
N ASN A 88 -6.50 -1.46 -11.62
CA ASN A 88 -5.63 -0.34 -12.00
C ASN A 88 -6.41 0.91 -12.42
N GLN A 89 -7.52 0.75 -13.19
CA GLN A 89 -8.33 1.86 -13.68
C GLN A 89 -8.99 2.70 -12.57
N HIS A 90 -9.16 2.14 -11.37
CA HIS A 90 -9.87 2.78 -10.25
C HIS A 90 -8.98 2.98 -9.02
N LEU A 91 -7.76 2.43 -9.05
CA LEU A 91 -6.92 2.32 -7.87
C LEU A 91 -6.56 3.68 -7.27
N ILE A 92 -6.16 4.64 -8.11
CA ILE A 92 -5.82 5.99 -7.63
C ILE A 92 -7.06 6.76 -7.15
N GLU A 93 -8.20 6.60 -7.81
CA GLU A 93 -9.45 7.25 -7.40
C GLU A 93 -9.91 6.74 -6.03
N VAL A 94 -9.87 5.41 -5.81
CA VAL A 94 -10.21 4.83 -4.51
C VAL A 94 -9.25 5.32 -3.44
N PHE A 95 -7.96 5.38 -3.74
CA PHE A 95 -6.98 5.92 -2.80
C PHE A 95 -7.29 7.37 -2.42
N MET A 96 -7.58 8.22 -3.42
CA MET A 96 -7.93 9.63 -3.17
C MET A 96 -9.22 9.78 -2.34
N ASP A 97 -10.23 8.94 -2.58
CA ASP A 97 -11.46 8.94 -1.79
C ASP A 97 -11.19 8.53 -0.33
N LEU A 98 -10.29 7.53 -0.11
CA LEU A 98 -9.89 7.10 1.22
C LEU A 98 -9.12 8.17 2.02
N LEU A 99 -8.56 9.17 1.38
CA LEU A 99 -7.89 10.28 2.08
C LEU A 99 -8.89 11.29 2.69
N ASP A 100 -10.12 11.40 2.17
CA ASP A 100 -11.09 12.40 2.62
C ASP A 100 -11.46 12.29 4.11
N PRO A 101 -11.70 11.09 4.68
CA PRO A 101 -11.98 10.95 6.11
C PRO A 101 -10.83 11.37 7.02
N LEU A 102 -9.59 11.45 6.53
CA LEU A 102 -8.45 11.90 7.34
C LEU A 102 -8.51 13.38 7.67
N GLY A 103 -9.32 14.18 6.98
CA GLY A 103 -9.49 15.60 7.25
C GLY A 103 -8.59 16.52 6.43
N PHE A 104 -8.45 17.77 6.89
CA PHE A 104 -7.88 18.85 6.08
C PHE A 104 -6.35 18.92 6.12
N GLU A 105 -5.74 18.63 7.26
CA GLU A 105 -4.28 18.67 7.46
C GLU A 105 -3.78 17.28 7.86
N VAL A 106 -2.74 16.82 7.20
CA VAL A 106 -2.20 15.47 7.36
C VAL A 106 -0.67 15.47 7.36
N ASP A 107 -0.10 14.39 7.91
CA ASP A 107 1.30 14.05 7.77
C ASP A 107 1.44 12.95 6.71
N VAL A 108 2.54 12.96 5.97
CA VAL A 108 2.82 12.03 4.88
C VAL A 108 4.16 11.36 5.08
N VAL A 109 4.21 10.07 4.82
CA VAL A 109 5.44 9.29 4.74
C VAL A 109 5.53 8.68 3.35
N LEU A 110 6.55 9.06 2.60
CA LEU A 110 6.89 8.41 1.34
C LEU A 110 7.97 7.37 1.62
N GLU A 111 7.67 6.14 1.29
CA GLU A 111 8.60 5.02 1.42
C GLU A 111 9.16 4.66 0.06
N THR A 112 10.47 4.48 -0.02
CA THR A 112 11.11 4.10 -1.26
C THR A 112 12.29 3.16 -1.04
N SER A 113 12.41 2.16 -1.92
CA SER A 113 13.53 1.22 -1.99
C SER A 113 14.56 1.59 -3.06
N HIS A 114 14.46 2.76 -3.68
CA HIS A 114 15.36 3.21 -4.75
C HIS A 114 16.76 3.65 -4.28
N ASN A 115 17.15 3.29 -3.06
CA ASN A 115 18.46 3.67 -2.53
C ASN A 115 19.57 2.70 -2.99
N ARG A 116 20.56 3.22 -3.72
CA ARG A 116 21.71 2.46 -4.21
C ARG A 116 22.75 2.13 -3.12
N GLU A 117 22.82 2.94 -2.07
CA GLU A 117 23.88 2.86 -1.06
C GLU A 117 23.49 1.96 0.13
N ASN A 118 22.22 1.93 0.48
CA ASN A 118 21.69 1.09 1.54
C ASN A 118 20.64 0.14 0.95
N ARG A 119 20.85 -1.16 1.06
CA ARG A 119 19.87 -2.18 0.66
C ARG A 119 18.67 -2.19 1.63
N GLY A 120 17.91 -1.09 1.69
CA GLY A 120 16.78 -0.94 2.60
C GLY A 120 15.85 0.19 2.19
N HIS A 121 14.67 0.20 2.79
CA HIS A 121 13.71 1.25 2.61
C HIS A 121 14.19 2.57 3.23
N VAL A 122 13.87 3.67 2.59
CA VAL A 122 14.08 5.02 3.10
C VAL A 122 12.74 5.68 3.25
N ASP A 123 12.47 6.21 4.43
CA ASP A 123 11.24 6.95 4.73
C ASP A 123 11.51 8.44 4.64
N LEU A 124 10.75 9.14 3.81
CA LEU A 124 10.76 10.60 3.68
C LEU A 124 9.49 11.16 4.32
N TYR A 125 9.64 12.06 5.27
CA TYR A 125 8.53 12.59 6.06
C TYR A 125 8.19 14.02 5.65
N ARG A 126 6.90 14.31 5.52
CA ARG A 126 6.34 15.65 5.39
C ARG A 126 5.21 15.82 6.39
N GLU A 127 5.36 16.76 7.31
CA GLU A 127 4.36 17.10 8.33
C GLU A 127 3.53 18.30 7.88
N HIS A 128 2.27 18.35 8.35
CA HIS A 128 1.37 19.50 8.20
C HIS A 128 1.18 19.94 6.75
N ILE A 129 0.77 19.01 5.89
CA ILE A 129 0.39 19.33 4.52
C ILE A 129 -1.13 19.43 4.39
N ASP A 130 -1.62 20.46 3.72
CA ASP A 130 -3.03 20.60 3.40
C ASP A 130 -3.48 19.51 2.42
N MET A 131 -4.59 18.84 2.70
CA MET A 131 -5.11 17.72 1.90
C MET A 131 -5.29 18.07 0.41
N PRO A 132 -5.84 19.26 0.01
CA PRO A 132 -5.93 19.61 -1.40
C PRO A 132 -4.56 19.73 -2.09
N VAL A 133 -3.53 20.19 -1.36
CA VAL A 133 -2.16 20.28 -1.89
C VAL A 133 -1.59 18.88 -2.05
N LEU A 134 -1.75 18.01 -1.05
CA LEU A 134 -1.33 16.61 -1.14
C LEU A 134 -1.98 15.91 -2.32
N LYS A 135 -3.30 15.98 -2.45
CA LYS A 135 -4.04 15.35 -3.57
C LYS A 135 -3.55 15.83 -4.93
N SER A 136 -3.26 17.13 -5.07
CA SER A 136 -2.70 17.69 -6.31
C SER A 136 -1.33 17.08 -6.65
N ILE A 137 -0.47 16.92 -5.65
CA ILE A 137 0.85 16.27 -5.82
C ILE A 137 0.68 14.80 -6.19
N LEU A 138 -0.22 14.07 -5.52
CA LEU A 138 -0.46 12.66 -5.80
C LEU A 138 -0.97 12.42 -7.22
N TYR A 139 -1.84 13.29 -7.74
CA TYR A 139 -2.28 13.24 -9.14
C TYR A 139 -1.14 13.56 -10.13
N GLU A 140 -0.24 14.48 -9.79
CA GLU A 140 0.93 14.78 -10.63
C GLU A 140 1.87 13.57 -10.75
N TYR A 141 1.96 12.75 -9.69
CA TYR A 141 2.79 11.55 -9.63
C TYR A 141 2.02 10.24 -9.71
N GLU A 142 0.78 10.27 -10.24
CA GLU A 142 -0.09 9.10 -10.36
C GLU A 142 0.61 7.92 -11.06
N ASP A 143 1.27 8.20 -12.18
CA ASP A 143 1.97 7.18 -12.97
C ASP A 143 3.09 6.49 -12.18
N LEU A 144 3.83 7.25 -11.38
CA LEU A 144 4.84 6.72 -10.47
C LEU A 144 4.20 5.84 -9.39
N LEU A 145 3.14 6.33 -8.75
CA LEU A 145 2.47 5.59 -7.69
C LEU A 145 1.88 4.27 -8.18
N LEU A 146 1.33 4.23 -9.40
CA LEU A 146 0.73 3.04 -9.96
C LEU A 146 1.77 2.02 -10.45
N ASN A 147 2.85 2.47 -11.07
CA ASN A 147 3.72 1.61 -11.89
C ASN A 147 5.11 1.36 -11.27
N ASP A 148 5.45 1.98 -10.14
CA ASP A 148 6.68 1.72 -9.43
C ASP A 148 6.46 0.79 -8.22
N GLY A 149 7.01 -0.43 -8.28
CA GLY A 149 6.91 -1.44 -7.23
C GLY A 149 7.88 -1.24 -6.05
N CYS A 150 8.60 -0.10 -6.02
CA CYS A 150 9.54 0.23 -4.97
C CYS A 150 9.10 1.46 -4.15
N THR A 151 7.91 1.99 -4.42
CA THR A 151 7.38 3.19 -3.78
C THR A 151 6.02 2.92 -3.16
N GLY A 152 5.90 3.23 -1.88
CA GLY A 152 4.67 3.28 -1.11
C GLY A 152 4.48 4.66 -0.49
N ILE A 153 3.25 4.98 -0.10
CA ILE A 153 2.92 6.21 0.61
C ILE A 153 1.92 5.93 1.73
N ALA A 154 2.18 6.55 2.87
CA ALA A 154 1.26 6.54 3.99
C ALA A 154 0.84 7.96 4.35
N VAL A 155 -0.43 8.15 4.57
CA VAL A 155 -1.04 9.43 4.95
C VAL A 155 -1.76 9.25 6.27
N LEU A 156 -1.46 10.09 7.25
CA LEU A 156 -2.01 9.98 8.59
C LEU A 156 -2.49 11.34 9.11
N ASN A 157 -3.55 11.31 9.90
CA ASN A 157 -3.96 12.49 10.63
C ASN A 157 -3.22 12.55 11.97
N PRO A 158 -2.47 13.65 12.28
CA PRO A 158 -1.74 13.75 13.53
C PRO A 158 -2.64 13.89 14.75
N SER A 159 -3.91 14.27 14.57
CA SER A 159 -4.88 14.52 15.66
C SER A 159 -5.77 13.33 15.98
N ILE A 160 -5.90 12.37 15.08
CA ILE A 160 -6.70 11.16 15.24
C ILE A 160 -5.89 9.94 14.81
N PRO A 161 -6.05 8.78 15.49
CA PRO A 161 -5.27 7.59 15.18
C PRO A 161 -5.81 6.87 13.93
N GLN A 162 -5.76 7.54 12.80
CA GLN A 162 -6.17 7.02 11.49
C GLN A 162 -5.09 7.24 10.45
N GLU A 163 -4.95 6.26 9.59
CA GLU A 163 -3.94 6.21 8.56
C GLU A 163 -4.41 5.45 7.34
N VAL A 164 -4.04 5.93 6.18
CA VAL A 164 -4.27 5.29 4.89
C VAL A 164 -2.93 5.08 4.20
N GLN A 165 -2.68 3.85 3.79
CA GLN A 165 -1.50 3.47 3.02
C GLN A 165 -1.88 3.05 1.61
N PHE A 166 -1.05 3.44 0.65
CA PHE A 166 -0.95 2.87 -0.68
C PHE A 166 0.43 2.21 -0.74
N ASP A 167 0.46 0.90 -0.57
CA ASP A 167 1.72 0.17 -0.40
C ASP A 167 2.45 -0.12 -1.73
N GLU A 168 3.65 -0.62 -1.65
CA GLU A 168 4.46 -0.99 -2.81
C GLU A 168 3.85 -2.14 -3.62
N HIS A 169 2.99 -2.97 -3.01
CA HIS A 169 2.22 -4.03 -3.68
C HIS A 169 0.90 -3.55 -4.25
N LYS A 170 0.65 -2.23 -4.19
CA LYS A 170 -0.56 -1.57 -4.70
C LYS A 170 -1.84 -2.02 -3.98
N LEU A 171 -1.70 -2.35 -2.70
CA LEU A 171 -2.81 -2.54 -1.79
C LEU A 171 -3.15 -1.23 -1.09
N LEU A 172 -4.42 -1.05 -0.78
CA LEU A 172 -4.94 0.05 0.01
C LEU A 172 -5.19 -0.46 1.43
N ILE A 173 -4.46 0.10 2.40
CA ILE A 173 -4.51 -0.37 3.78
C ILE A 173 -4.93 0.81 4.66
N VAL A 174 -5.96 0.60 5.46
CA VAL A 174 -6.48 1.62 6.39
C VAL A 174 -6.37 1.10 7.81
N TYR A 175 -5.73 1.88 8.67
CA TYR A 175 -5.59 1.59 10.09
C TYR A 175 -6.39 2.60 10.92
N GLY A 176 -7.11 2.13 11.93
CA GLY A 176 -7.81 3.03 12.85
C GLY A 176 -8.86 2.32 13.69
N GLU A 177 -9.31 2.96 14.76
CA GLU A 177 -10.37 2.43 15.62
C GLU A 177 -11.76 2.52 14.97
N ASN A 178 -11.99 3.55 14.17
CA ASN A 178 -13.27 3.78 13.49
C ASN A 178 -13.08 3.74 11.97
N LEU A 179 -13.42 2.62 11.36
CA LEU A 179 -13.21 2.34 9.94
C LEU A 179 -14.49 2.48 9.08
N GLY A 180 -15.64 2.85 9.66
CA GLY A 180 -16.93 2.84 8.97
C GLY A 180 -16.97 3.71 7.70
N SER A 181 -16.42 4.93 7.73
CA SER A 181 -16.36 5.82 6.56
C SER A 181 -15.49 5.26 5.43
N PHE A 182 -14.41 4.59 5.76
CA PHE A 182 -13.53 3.93 4.79
C PHE A 182 -14.18 2.67 4.18
N GLU A 183 -14.91 1.92 5.00
CA GLU A 183 -15.65 0.73 4.55
C GLU A 183 -16.76 1.12 3.56
N GLU A 184 -17.46 2.24 3.81
CA GLU A 184 -18.45 2.78 2.87
C GLU A 184 -17.82 3.11 1.51
N ILE A 185 -16.62 3.71 1.49
CA ILE A 185 -15.89 4.02 0.25
C ILE A 185 -15.56 2.73 -0.50
N PHE A 186 -14.99 1.72 0.16
CA PHE A 186 -14.70 0.44 -0.48
C PHE A 186 -15.96 -0.27 -1.01
N SER A 187 -17.08 -0.14 -0.32
CA SER A 187 -18.34 -0.80 -0.70
C SER A 187 -19.03 -0.16 -1.90
N GLN A 188 -18.74 1.12 -2.20
CA GLN A 188 -19.34 1.86 -3.32
C GLN A 188 -18.57 1.68 -4.63
N ARG A 189 -17.40 1.11 -4.58
CA ARG A 189 -16.48 0.93 -5.72
C ARG A 189 -16.34 -0.53 -6.10
#